data_bda0b4cce76a914268a3939824093e51
#
_entry.id   bda0b4cce76a914268a3939824093e51
#
_cell.length_a   1.000
_cell.length_b   1.000
_cell.length_c   1.000
_cell.angle_alpha   90.00
_cell.angle_beta   90.00
_cell.angle_gamma   90.00
#
_symmetry.space_group_name_H-M   'P 1'
#
loop_
_entity.id
_entity.type
_entity.pdbx_description
1 polymer ?
#
loop_
_entity_poly.entity_id
_entity_poly.type
_entity_poly.pdbx_seq_one_letter_code
_entity_poly.pdbx_strand_id
1 'polypeptide(L)'
;YKVVPWCPRCGTGLSSHELGQPEAYVDVKDLSVTAKFKVVGQENTYLLAWTTTPWTLPGNVGLAVGEEIEYSRLKINNEELIIAKARVPDVLKDVAYEEIETLKGGDLVGLSYEPLFPYLANLNAGDEKMQNAYKVYAASFVNTEDGTGIVHTAVMYGADDFDLGTKVGLPKFHLVDETGHFIQGMDFLSGRYVKEKDEAGKPTLAVEILDDLKGR
;
A
#
# COMPACT_ATOMS: atom_id res chain seq x y z
N TYR A 1 -9.19 -19.53 -8.10
CA TYR A 1 -8.15 -18.73 -8.77
C TYR A 1 -6.89 -18.81 -7.93
N LYS A 2 -5.73 -18.86 -8.57
CA LYS A 2 -4.42 -18.83 -7.93
C LYS A 2 -3.70 -17.54 -8.36
N VAL A 3 -3.17 -16.78 -7.42
CA VAL A 3 -2.28 -15.65 -7.72
C VAL A 3 -0.94 -16.21 -8.16
N VAL A 4 -0.45 -15.75 -9.29
CA VAL A 4 0.87 -16.13 -9.83
C VAL A 4 1.61 -14.87 -10.26
N PRO A 5 2.94 -14.83 -10.14
CA PRO A 5 3.75 -13.77 -10.72
C PRO A 5 3.52 -13.69 -12.23
N TRP A 6 3.44 -12.47 -12.74
CA TRP A 6 3.19 -12.18 -14.15
C TRP A 6 4.38 -11.45 -14.79
N CYS A 7 4.79 -11.90 -15.95
CA CYS A 7 5.81 -11.23 -16.73
C CYS A 7 5.17 -10.29 -17.78
N PRO A 8 5.18 -8.96 -17.61
CA PRO A 8 4.55 -8.04 -18.55
C PRO A 8 5.28 -8.01 -19.91
N ARG A 9 6.57 -8.34 -19.93
CA ARG A 9 7.37 -8.44 -21.17
C ARG A 9 6.96 -9.62 -22.05
N CYS A 10 6.68 -10.77 -21.41
CA CYS A 10 6.35 -12.01 -22.12
C CYS A 10 4.85 -12.21 -22.30
N GLY A 11 4.01 -11.49 -21.52
CA GLY A 11 2.56 -11.66 -21.49
C GLY A 11 2.14 -13.01 -20.93
N THR A 12 2.90 -13.57 -19.96
CA THR A 12 2.64 -14.90 -19.39
C THR A 12 2.82 -14.92 -17.87
N GLY A 13 2.09 -15.82 -17.21
CA GLY A 13 2.35 -16.17 -15.81
C GLY A 13 3.68 -16.91 -15.67
N LEU A 14 4.40 -16.64 -14.59
CA LEU A 14 5.66 -17.31 -14.25
C LEU A 14 5.40 -18.49 -13.31
N SER A 15 6.00 -19.65 -13.62
CA SER A 15 5.96 -20.82 -12.75
C SER A 15 6.97 -20.72 -11.60
N SER A 16 6.73 -21.49 -10.55
CA SER A 16 7.70 -21.61 -9.44
C SER A 16 9.07 -22.13 -9.91
N HIS A 17 9.08 -22.96 -10.97
CA HIS A 17 10.32 -23.48 -11.55
C HIS A 17 11.14 -22.35 -12.21
N GLU A 18 10.49 -21.49 -12.98
CA GLU A 18 11.16 -20.33 -13.60
C GLU A 18 11.71 -19.35 -12.56
N LEU A 19 10.95 -19.12 -11.49
CA LEU A 19 11.38 -18.27 -10.38
C LEU A 19 12.49 -18.88 -9.54
N GLY A 20 12.61 -20.20 -9.52
CA GLY A 20 13.65 -20.92 -8.77
C GLY A 20 14.95 -21.14 -9.54
N GLN A 21 15.06 -20.68 -10.80
CA GLN A 21 16.29 -20.83 -11.57
C GLN A 21 17.44 -19.98 -11.04
N PRO A 22 18.70 -20.44 -11.16
CA PRO A 22 19.85 -19.59 -10.91
C PRO A 22 19.75 -18.28 -11.72
N GLU A 23 20.12 -17.17 -11.10
CA GLU A 23 20.08 -15.83 -11.74
C GLU A 23 18.66 -15.31 -12.11
N ALA A 24 17.59 -15.95 -11.62
CA ALA A 24 16.24 -15.47 -11.82
C ALA A 24 15.96 -14.12 -11.11
N TYR A 25 16.76 -13.81 -10.09
CA TYR A 25 16.69 -12.57 -9.32
C TYR A 25 17.98 -11.77 -9.44
N VAL A 26 17.83 -10.47 -9.54
CA VAL A 26 18.93 -9.51 -9.47
C VAL A 26 18.59 -8.43 -8.46
N ASP A 27 19.61 -7.95 -7.74
CA ASP A 27 19.44 -6.84 -6.82
C ASP A 27 19.19 -5.55 -7.61
N VAL A 28 18.13 -4.85 -7.25
CA VAL A 28 17.79 -3.55 -7.84
C VAL A 28 17.58 -2.52 -6.73
N LYS A 29 18.02 -1.28 -6.98
CA LYS A 29 17.64 -0.14 -6.15
C LYS A 29 16.28 0.35 -6.61
N ASP A 30 15.32 0.39 -5.69
CA ASP A 30 13.99 0.92 -5.96
C ASP A 30 13.59 1.89 -4.84
N LEU A 31 12.57 2.70 -5.09
CA LEU A 31 12.09 3.70 -4.14
C LEU A 31 11.08 3.07 -3.20
N SER A 32 11.28 3.25 -1.89
CA SER A 32 10.29 2.91 -0.88
C SER A 32 9.62 4.18 -0.35
N VAL A 33 8.39 4.04 0.10
CA VAL A 33 7.53 5.15 0.52
C VAL A 33 6.81 4.80 1.81
N THR A 34 6.75 5.75 2.74
CA THR A 34 5.80 5.74 3.84
C THR A 34 4.70 6.74 3.53
N ALA A 35 3.48 6.26 3.35
CA ALA A 35 2.31 7.08 3.04
C ALA A 35 1.46 7.31 4.29
N LYS A 36 0.87 8.51 4.39
CA LYS A 36 -0.06 8.91 5.45
C LYS A 36 -1.50 8.71 4.97
N PHE A 37 -2.26 7.88 5.66
CA PHE A 37 -3.68 7.64 5.40
C PHE A 37 -4.50 8.34 6.46
N LYS A 38 -5.20 9.40 6.09
CA LYS A 38 -5.96 10.23 7.03
C LYS A 38 -7.18 9.48 7.54
N VAL A 39 -7.31 9.40 8.87
CA VAL A 39 -8.45 8.72 9.51
C VAL A 39 -9.71 9.57 9.40
N VAL A 40 -10.79 8.99 8.90
CA VAL A 40 -12.07 9.69 8.77
C VAL A 40 -12.63 10.04 10.14
N GLY A 41 -13.05 11.29 10.30
CA GLY A 41 -13.65 11.76 11.55
C GLY A 41 -12.66 12.08 12.68
N GLN A 42 -11.35 11.97 12.42
CA GLN A 42 -10.30 12.38 13.36
C GLN A 42 -9.42 13.45 12.71
N GLU A 43 -9.37 14.62 13.34
CA GLU A 43 -8.61 15.73 12.81
C GLU A 43 -7.10 15.45 12.92
N ASN A 44 -6.38 15.64 11.81
CA ASN A 44 -4.93 15.50 11.73
C ASN A 44 -4.37 14.14 12.20
N THR A 45 -5.19 13.07 12.16
CA THR A 45 -4.78 11.72 12.55
C THR A 45 -4.56 10.84 11.33
N TYR A 46 -3.40 10.18 11.27
CA TYR A 46 -2.96 9.40 10.11
C TYR A 46 -2.44 8.02 10.51
N LEU A 47 -2.80 7.02 9.74
CA LEU A 47 -2.18 5.70 9.74
C LEU A 47 -0.99 5.73 8.77
N LEU A 48 0.18 5.27 9.21
CA LEU A 48 1.37 5.21 8.36
C LEU A 48 1.56 3.81 7.80
N ALA A 49 1.49 3.66 6.48
CA ALA A 49 1.82 2.41 5.81
C ALA A 49 3.04 2.57 4.89
N TRP A 50 3.93 1.58 4.92
CA TRP A 50 5.14 1.55 4.11
C TRP A 50 4.99 0.59 2.92
N THR A 51 5.57 0.97 1.79
CA THR A 51 5.63 0.12 0.60
C THR A 51 6.94 0.29 -0.18
N THR A 52 7.41 -0.79 -0.78
CA THR A 52 8.51 -0.81 -1.76
C THR A 52 8.00 -0.73 -3.20
N THR A 53 6.70 -0.70 -3.40
CA THR A 53 6.04 -0.65 -4.71
C THR A 53 5.06 0.52 -4.78
N PRO A 54 5.54 1.79 -4.84
CA PRO A 54 4.67 2.97 -4.82
C PRO A 54 3.60 2.98 -5.90
N TRP A 55 3.85 2.32 -7.03
CA TRP A 55 2.89 2.19 -8.13
C TRP A 55 1.61 1.41 -7.77
N THR A 56 1.61 0.67 -6.63
CA THR A 56 0.40 -0.02 -6.16
C THR A 56 -0.51 0.88 -5.30
N LEU A 57 0.00 2.03 -4.81
CA LEU A 57 -0.78 2.97 -3.98
C LEU A 57 -2.09 3.46 -4.64
N PRO A 58 -2.13 3.74 -5.96
CA PRO A 58 -3.38 4.10 -6.64
C PRO A 58 -4.46 3.01 -6.56
N GLY A 59 -4.05 1.75 -6.36
CA GLY A 59 -4.94 0.59 -6.19
C GLY A 59 -5.21 0.22 -4.73
N ASN A 60 -4.84 1.09 -3.78
CA ASN A 60 -5.14 0.86 -2.37
C ASN A 60 -6.64 0.78 -2.11
N VAL A 61 -7.06 -0.24 -1.37
CA VAL A 61 -8.47 -0.45 -0.97
C VAL A 61 -8.62 -0.83 0.50
N GLY A 62 -7.54 -1.08 1.20
CA GLY A 62 -7.55 -1.45 2.60
C GLY A 62 -6.20 -1.21 3.26
N LEU A 63 -6.19 -1.16 4.58
CA LEU A 63 -5.00 -1.24 5.40
C LEU A 63 -5.11 -2.48 6.29
N ALA A 64 -4.01 -3.23 6.42
CA ALA A 64 -3.95 -4.40 7.26
C ALA A 64 -3.12 -4.15 8.52
N VAL A 65 -3.61 -4.63 9.65
CA VAL A 65 -2.95 -4.57 10.96
C VAL A 65 -2.89 -5.95 11.60
N GLY A 66 -1.90 -6.21 12.43
CA GLY A 66 -1.86 -7.40 13.27
C GLY A 66 -2.68 -7.17 14.52
N GLU A 67 -3.72 -7.99 14.75
CA GLU A 67 -4.72 -7.80 15.80
C GLU A 67 -4.09 -7.66 17.19
N GLU A 68 -3.07 -8.48 17.49
CA GLU A 68 -2.36 -8.49 18.78
C GLU A 68 -1.15 -7.56 18.84
N ILE A 69 -0.75 -6.95 17.74
CA ILE A 69 0.37 -6.02 17.69
C ILE A 69 -0.01 -4.74 18.44
N GLU A 70 0.96 -4.20 19.19
CA GLU A 70 0.81 -2.90 19.83
C GLU A 70 1.17 -1.78 18.86
N TYR A 71 0.32 -0.76 18.82
CA TYR A 71 0.47 0.45 18.02
C TYR A 71 0.54 1.66 18.95
N SER A 72 1.40 2.60 18.61
CA SER A 72 1.49 3.88 19.30
C SER A 72 0.82 4.97 18.47
N ARG A 73 0.00 5.78 19.12
CA ARG A 73 -0.49 7.05 18.61
C ARG A 73 0.44 8.14 19.11
N LEU A 74 1.12 8.78 18.18
CA LEU A 74 2.22 9.70 18.44
C LEU A 74 1.87 11.09 17.93
N LYS A 75 2.06 12.10 18.78
CA LYS A 75 1.92 13.50 18.38
C LYS A 75 3.24 14.04 17.87
N ILE A 76 3.23 14.57 16.67
CA ILE A 76 4.36 15.23 16.02
C ILE A 76 3.86 16.56 15.48
N ASN A 77 4.27 17.67 16.08
CA ASN A 77 3.74 18.98 15.78
C ASN A 77 2.19 19.04 15.93
N ASN A 78 1.48 19.27 14.82
CA ASN A 78 0.01 19.32 14.78
C ASN A 78 -0.64 18.05 14.22
N GLU A 79 0.14 17.00 13.99
CA GLU A 79 -0.33 15.73 13.46
C GLU A 79 -0.25 14.61 14.50
N GLU A 80 -1.12 13.64 14.39
CA GLU A 80 -1.10 12.40 15.16
C GLU A 80 -0.87 11.23 14.20
N LEU A 81 0.17 10.45 14.47
CA LEU A 81 0.58 9.35 13.63
C LEU A 81 0.40 8.02 14.36
N ILE A 82 -0.17 7.04 13.68
CA ILE A 82 -0.35 5.69 14.21
C ILE A 82 0.58 4.73 13.46
N ILE A 83 1.47 4.06 14.21
CA ILE A 83 2.40 3.04 13.71
C ILE A 83 2.59 1.96 14.76
N ALA A 84 3.08 0.78 14.37
CA ALA A 84 3.42 -0.25 15.34
C ALA A 84 4.49 0.27 16.34
N LYS A 85 4.25 0.06 17.63
CA LYS A 85 5.10 0.56 18.72
C LYS A 85 6.54 0.11 18.57
N ALA A 86 6.76 -1.14 18.17
CA ALA A 86 8.09 -1.69 17.92
C ALA A 86 8.84 -1.00 16.78
N ARG A 87 8.13 -0.32 15.87
CA ARG A 87 8.72 0.36 14.70
C ARG A 87 9.00 1.84 14.91
N VAL A 88 8.50 2.42 16.00
CA VAL A 88 8.69 3.85 16.31
C VAL A 88 10.16 4.28 16.24
N PRO A 89 11.12 3.57 16.89
CA PRO A 89 12.52 3.99 16.88
C PRO A 89 13.16 4.01 15.47
N ASP A 90 12.74 3.09 14.60
CA ASP A 90 13.30 2.98 13.25
C ASP A 90 12.66 3.96 12.27
N VAL A 91 11.37 4.21 12.40
CA VAL A 91 10.62 5.09 11.49
C VAL A 91 10.83 6.56 11.83
N LEU A 92 10.96 6.89 13.12
CA LEU A 92 11.05 8.28 13.64
C LEU A 92 12.41 8.58 14.28
N LYS A 93 13.49 8.05 13.74
CA LYS A 93 14.86 8.10 14.31
C LYS A 93 15.26 9.44 14.92
N ASP A 94 15.03 10.55 14.20
CA ASP A 94 15.49 11.88 14.55
C ASP A 94 14.34 12.88 14.72
N VAL A 95 13.11 12.36 14.89
CA VAL A 95 11.90 13.16 15.01
C VAL A 95 11.46 13.18 16.48
N ALA A 96 11.29 14.36 17.06
CA ALA A 96 10.71 14.49 18.39
C ALA A 96 9.20 14.19 18.34
N TYR A 97 8.73 13.34 19.23
CA TYR A 97 7.33 12.96 19.35
C TYR A 97 6.91 12.84 20.82
N GLU A 98 5.61 12.92 21.04
CA GLU A 98 4.95 12.58 22.31
C GLU A 98 4.06 11.36 22.09
N GLU A 99 4.22 10.30 22.88
CA GLU A 99 3.31 9.15 22.84
C GLU A 99 2.03 9.50 23.60
N ILE A 100 0.90 9.60 22.86
CA ILE A 100 -0.41 9.93 23.42
C ILE A 100 -1.05 8.67 24.01
N GLU A 101 -0.98 7.57 23.25
CA GLU A 101 -1.75 6.37 23.55
C GLU A 101 -1.07 5.12 22.96
N THR A 102 -1.21 3.99 23.65
CA THR A 102 -0.90 2.66 23.10
C THR A 102 -2.20 1.92 22.84
N LEU A 103 -2.36 1.39 21.63
CA LEU A 103 -3.54 0.68 21.13
C LEU A 103 -3.16 -0.75 20.76
N LYS A 104 -4.12 -1.67 20.78
CA LYS A 104 -3.99 -2.95 20.07
C LYS A 104 -4.43 -2.80 18.62
N GLY A 105 -3.90 -3.65 17.73
CA GLY A 105 -4.36 -3.64 16.33
C GLY A 105 -5.85 -3.91 16.20
N GLY A 106 -6.43 -4.73 17.11
CA GLY A 106 -7.87 -4.95 17.17
C GLY A 106 -8.69 -3.68 17.36
N ASP A 107 -8.16 -2.67 18.09
CA ASP A 107 -8.84 -1.38 18.32
C ASP A 107 -8.84 -0.51 17.05
N LEU A 108 -7.93 -0.78 16.10
CA LEU A 108 -7.84 -0.08 14.82
C LEU A 108 -8.76 -0.69 13.75
N VAL A 109 -9.19 -1.95 13.91
CA VAL A 109 -10.03 -2.64 12.94
C VAL A 109 -11.37 -1.92 12.77
N GLY A 110 -11.75 -1.69 11.51
CA GLY A 110 -12.99 -1.00 11.14
C GLY A 110 -12.83 0.52 11.03
N LEU A 111 -11.72 1.13 11.45
CA LEU A 111 -11.46 2.53 11.16
C LEU A 111 -11.50 2.77 9.66
N SER A 112 -12.15 3.83 9.23
CA SER A 112 -12.16 4.28 7.83
C SER A 112 -11.10 5.37 7.64
N TYR A 113 -10.52 5.41 6.43
CA TYR A 113 -9.55 6.43 6.05
C TYR A 113 -9.86 7.02 4.67
N GLU A 114 -9.35 8.22 4.41
CA GLU A 114 -9.48 8.87 3.11
C GLU A 114 -8.52 8.20 2.10
N PRO A 115 -9.00 7.84 0.87
CA PRO A 115 -8.13 7.26 -0.14
C PRO A 115 -7.06 8.26 -0.60
N LEU A 116 -5.83 7.77 -0.82
CA LEU A 116 -4.74 8.60 -1.36
C LEU A 116 -5.04 9.08 -2.79
N PHE A 117 -5.69 8.22 -3.58
CA PHE A 117 -6.06 8.47 -4.96
C PHE A 117 -7.53 8.14 -5.20
N PRO A 118 -8.26 8.94 -5.99
CA PRO A 118 -9.67 8.70 -6.25
C PRO A 118 -9.94 7.68 -7.37
N TYR A 119 -8.89 7.21 -8.05
CA TYR A 119 -9.02 6.47 -9.32
C TYR A 119 -9.85 5.20 -9.19
N LEU A 120 -9.56 4.36 -8.20
CA LEU A 120 -10.29 3.11 -8.02
C LEU A 120 -11.76 3.37 -7.68
N ALA A 121 -12.04 4.35 -6.83
CA ALA A 121 -13.41 4.73 -6.49
C ALA A 121 -14.18 5.25 -7.72
N ASN A 122 -13.53 6.05 -8.55
CA ASN A 122 -14.15 6.62 -9.75
C ASN A 122 -14.39 5.55 -10.83
N LEU A 123 -13.40 4.70 -11.09
CA LEU A 123 -13.48 3.68 -12.14
C LEU A 123 -14.34 2.48 -11.75
N ASN A 124 -14.56 2.27 -10.46
CA ASN A 124 -15.28 1.11 -9.93
C ASN A 124 -16.50 1.50 -9.07
N ALA A 125 -17.06 2.68 -9.28
CA ALA A 125 -18.15 3.24 -8.45
C ALA A 125 -19.42 2.37 -8.41
N GLY A 126 -19.63 1.49 -9.40
CA GLY A 126 -20.78 0.58 -9.46
C GLY A 126 -20.59 -0.75 -8.73
N ASP A 127 -19.42 -1.04 -8.19
CA ASP A 127 -19.17 -2.29 -7.45
C ASP A 127 -19.66 -2.15 -6.00
N GLU A 128 -20.63 -2.96 -5.62
CA GLU A 128 -21.17 -3.00 -4.25
C GLU A 128 -20.08 -3.25 -3.18
N LYS A 129 -18.97 -3.91 -3.56
CA LYS A 129 -17.85 -4.15 -2.66
C LYS A 129 -17.07 -2.89 -2.29
N MET A 130 -17.26 -1.79 -3.00
CA MET A 130 -16.68 -0.48 -2.63
C MET A 130 -17.12 -0.02 -1.24
N GLN A 131 -18.26 -0.48 -0.72
CA GLN A 131 -18.68 -0.24 0.68
C GLN A 131 -17.70 -0.79 1.72
N ASN A 132 -16.89 -1.78 1.35
CA ASN A 132 -15.87 -2.38 2.20
C ASN A 132 -14.49 -1.74 2.00
N ALA A 133 -14.30 -0.92 0.98
CA ALA A 133 -13.03 -0.26 0.71
C ALA A 133 -12.68 0.81 1.76
N TYR A 134 -11.41 1.15 1.82
CA TYR A 134 -10.84 2.23 2.63
C TYR A 134 -11.07 2.07 4.13
N LYS A 135 -10.92 0.83 4.62
CA LYS A 135 -11.00 0.47 6.05
C LYS A 135 -9.78 -0.32 6.48
N VAL A 136 -9.58 -0.35 7.80
CA VAL A 136 -8.55 -1.15 8.45
C VAL A 136 -9.08 -2.56 8.74
N TYR A 137 -8.30 -3.58 8.43
CA TYR A 137 -8.62 -5.00 8.60
C TYR A 137 -7.53 -5.73 9.39
N ALA A 138 -7.93 -6.72 10.19
CA ALA A 138 -7.00 -7.62 10.83
C ALA A 138 -6.44 -8.65 9.84
N ALA A 139 -5.12 -8.83 9.85
CA ALA A 139 -4.45 -9.82 9.01
C ALA A 139 -3.26 -10.45 9.72
N SER A 140 -3.16 -11.77 9.64
CA SER A 140 -2.13 -12.55 10.33
C SER A 140 -0.73 -12.46 9.70
N PHE A 141 -0.63 -11.98 8.46
CA PHE A 141 0.66 -11.78 7.78
C PHE A 141 1.37 -10.50 8.19
N VAL A 142 0.68 -9.59 8.88
CA VAL A 142 1.31 -8.34 9.36
C VAL A 142 2.29 -8.66 10.49
N ASN A 143 3.50 -8.15 10.35
CA ASN A 143 4.57 -8.27 11.34
C ASN A 143 5.22 -6.91 11.60
N THR A 144 6.23 -6.89 12.48
CA THR A 144 6.98 -5.69 12.87
C THR A 144 8.48 -5.81 12.54
N GLU A 145 8.85 -6.68 11.62
CA GLU A 145 10.24 -6.85 11.21
C GLU A 145 10.69 -5.67 10.33
N ASP A 146 9.81 -5.24 9.42
CA ASP A 146 10.05 -4.14 8.51
C ASP A 146 8.87 -3.13 8.46
N GLY A 147 9.11 -1.99 7.84
CA GLY A 147 8.09 -0.96 7.57
C GLY A 147 7.53 -0.31 8.84
N THR A 148 6.23 -0.09 8.85
CA THR A 148 5.50 0.62 9.92
C THR A 148 4.61 -0.30 10.77
N GLY A 149 4.52 -1.60 10.42
CA GLY A 149 3.57 -2.53 11.02
C GLY A 149 2.12 -2.32 10.60
N ILE A 150 1.87 -1.45 9.62
CA ILE A 150 0.60 -1.30 8.90
C ILE A 150 0.90 -1.54 7.43
N VAL A 151 0.18 -2.48 6.82
CA VAL A 151 0.39 -2.87 5.42
C VAL A 151 -0.71 -2.27 4.55
N HIS A 152 -0.30 -1.56 3.50
CA HIS A 152 -1.22 -1.10 2.47
C HIS A 152 -1.66 -2.29 1.61
N THR A 153 -2.96 -2.45 1.40
CA THR A 153 -3.55 -3.55 0.65
C THR A 153 -4.04 -3.10 -0.72
N ALA A 154 -3.50 -3.73 -1.78
CA ALA A 154 -3.93 -3.57 -3.16
C ALA A 154 -4.23 -4.95 -3.75
N VAL A 155 -5.51 -5.37 -3.67
CA VAL A 155 -6.00 -6.76 -3.80
C VAL A 155 -5.48 -7.50 -5.03
N MET A 156 -5.22 -6.81 -6.15
CA MET A 156 -4.83 -7.46 -7.41
C MET A 156 -3.31 -7.62 -7.58
N TYR A 157 -2.48 -7.17 -6.61
CA TYR A 157 -1.03 -7.06 -6.80
C TYR A 157 -0.20 -7.84 -5.77
N GLY A 158 -0.84 -8.59 -4.86
CA GLY A 158 -0.18 -9.45 -3.87
C GLY A 158 -1.03 -10.67 -3.52
N ALA A 159 -0.39 -11.79 -3.16
CA ALA A 159 -1.10 -13.00 -2.78
C ALA A 159 -1.85 -12.81 -1.45
N ASP A 160 -1.17 -12.26 -0.44
CA ASP A 160 -1.76 -11.96 0.86
C ASP A 160 -2.88 -10.92 0.77
N ASP A 161 -2.68 -9.88 -0.08
CA ASP A 161 -3.70 -8.87 -0.39
C ASP A 161 -4.95 -9.50 -1.02
N PHE A 162 -4.73 -10.43 -1.96
CA PHE A 162 -5.83 -11.13 -2.65
C PHE A 162 -6.62 -12.02 -1.69
N ASP A 163 -5.93 -12.73 -0.80
CA ASP A 163 -6.55 -13.62 0.18
C ASP A 163 -7.33 -12.80 1.22
N LEU A 164 -6.73 -11.73 1.76
CA LEU A 164 -7.41 -10.79 2.64
C LEU A 164 -8.63 -10.18 1.95
N GLY A 165 -8.45 -9.63 0.76
CA GLY A 165 -9.52 -8.99 -0.01
C GLY A 165 -10.66 -9.94 -0.35
N THR A 166 -10.35 -11.22 -0.59
CA THR A 166 -11.37 -12.27 -0.79
C THR A 166 -12.15 -12.54 0.48
N LYS A 167 -11.44 -12.64 1.63
CA LYS A 167 -12.02 -12.93 2.94
C LYS A 167 -12.96 -11.83 3.41
N VAL A 168 -12.58 -10.56 3.23
CA VAL A 168 -13.34 -9.41 3.74
C VAL A 168 -14.23 -8.74 2.67
N GLY A 169 -14.23 -9.26 1.45
CA GLY A 169 -15.10 -8.78 0.37
C GLY A 169 -14.67 -7.44 -0.23
N LEU A 170 -13.35 -7.19 -0.36
CA LEU A 170 -12.84 -5.98 -1.03
C LEU A 170 -13.07 -6.03 -2.55
N PRO A 171 -13.19 -4.87 -3.22
CA PRO A 171 -13.28 -4.81 -4.66
C PRO A 171 -12.02 -5.35 -5.33
N LYS A 172 -12.18 -6.03 -6.45
CA LYS A 172 -11.11 -6.62 -7.26
C LYS A 172 -11.11 -5.96 -8.62
N PHE A 173 -10.27 -4.96 -8.79
CA PHE A 173 -10.20 -4.17 -10.01
C PHE A 173 -8.74 -3.93 -10.42
N HIS A 174 -8.41 -4.24 -11.67
CA HIS A 174 -7.08 -4.01 -12.21
C HIS A 174 -6.94 -2.55 -12.69
N LEU A 175 -5.99 -1.83 -12.11
CA LEU A 175 -5.57 -0.50 -12.58
C LEU A 175 -4.35 -0.57 -13.52
N VAL A 176 -3.77 -1.78 -13.66
CA VAL A 176 -2.63 -2.05 -14.53
C VAL A 176 -3.00 -3.18 -15.47
N ASP A 177 -2.71 -3.01 -16.75
CA ASP A 177 -2.97 -4.01 -17.78
C ASP A 177 -1.89 -5.12 -17.83
N GLU A 178 -2.09 -6.10 -18.72
CA GLU A 178 -1.20 -7.25 -18.87
C GLU A 178 0.21 -6.88 -19.34
N THR A 179 0.40 -5.68 -19.89
CA THR A 179 1.70 -5.15 -20.33
C THR A 179 2.41 -4.32 -19.27
N GLY A 180 1.79 -4.19 -18.09
CA GLY A 180 2.34 -3.43 -16.96
C GLY A 180 2.13 -1.93 -17.06
N HIS A 181 1.16 -1.47 -17.84
CA HIS A 181 0.82 -0.05 -17.97
C HIS A 181 -0.49 0.25 -17.23
N PHE A 182 -0.56 1.43 -16.65
CA PHE A 182 -1.81 1.90 -16.06
C PHE A 182 -2.89 2.05 -17.14
N ILE A 183 -4.12 1.62 -16.81
CA ILE A 183 -5.29 1.79 -17.69
C ILE A 183 -5.63 3.26 -17.87
N GLN A 184 -6.50 3.55 -18.85
CA GLN A 184 -6.99 4.92 -19.07
C GLN A 184 -7.91 5.40 -17.93
N GLY A 185 -7.99 6.71 -17.73
CA GLY A 185 -8.84 7.32 -16.70
C GLY A 185 -8.14 7.54 -15.35
N MET A 186 -6.80 7.51 -15.35
CA MET A 186 -5.97 7.71 -14.17
C MET A 186 -5.07 8.96 -14.26
N ASP A 187 -5.56 10.00 -14.87
CA ASP A 187 -4.86 11.30 -15.07
C ASP A 187 -3.42 11.10 -15.57
N PHE A 188 -2.42 11.63 -14.86
CA PHE A 188 -1.00 11.55 -15.24
C PHE A 188 -0.41 10.14 -15.25
N LEU A 189 -1.09 9.17 -14.64
CA LEU A 189 -0.67 7.76 -14.64
C LEU A 189 -1.11 7.02 -15.90
N SER A 190 -2.16 7.47 -16.59
CA SER A 190 -2.78 6.76 -17.73
C SER A 190 -1.76 6.38 -18.81
N GLY A 191 -1.69 5.08 -19.12
CA GLY A 191 -0.83 4.53 -20.17
C GLY A 191 0.65 4.47 -19.81
N ARG A 192 1.05 4.81 -18.59
CA ARG A 192 2.46 4.78 -18.18
C ARG A 192 2.85 3.42 -17.61
N TYR A 193 4.08 2.99 -17.87
CA TYR A 193 4.63 1.74 -17.35
C TYR A 193 4.95 1.85 -15.87
N VAL A 194 4.48 0.90 -15.05
CA VAL A 194 4.59 0.96 -13.57
C VAL A 194 6.02 1.01 -13.02
N LYS A 195 7.00 0.53 -13.79
CA LYS A 195 8.44 0.56 -13.44
C LYS A 195 9.24 1.48 -14.37
N GLU A 196 8.61 2.57 -14.84
CA GLU A 196 9.26 3.56 -15.67
C GLU A 196 10.50 4.17 -15.01
N LYS A 197 11.58 4.25 -15.77
CA LYS A 197 12.89 4.76 -15.34
C LYS A 197 13.48 5.69 -16.39
N ASP A 198 14.32 6.64 -15.96
CA ASP A 198 15.13 7.47 -16.85
C ASP A 198 16.31 6.69 -17.45
N GLU A 199 17.08 7.35 -18.31
CA GLU A 199 18.29 6.77 -18.95
C GLU A 199 19.37 6.35 -17.94
N ALA A 200 19.37 6.93 -16.73
CA ALA A 200 20.26 6.57 -15.64
C ALA A 200 19.70 5.44 -14.74
N GLY A 201 18.53 4.89 -15.08
CA GLY A 201 17.88 3.82 -14.34
C GLY A 201 17.17 4.26 -13.05
N LYS A 202 16.94 5.56 -12.85
CA LYS A 202 16.20 6.07 -11.69
C LYS A 202 14.69 5.95 -11.94
N PRO A 203 13.90 5.52 -10.93
CA PRO A 203 12.44 5.47 -11.04
C PRO A 203 11.87 6.87 -11.29
N THR A 204 11.16 7.08 -12.39
CA THR A 204 10.52 8.37 -12.73
C THR A 204 9.08 8.40 -12.22
N LEU A 205 8.28 7.41 -12.56
CA LEU A 205 6.88 7.34 -12.16
C LEU A 205 6.70 7.30 -10.64
N ALA A 206 7.54 6.52 -9.94
CA ALA A 206 7.48 6.45 -8.48
C ALA A 206 7.77 7.80 -7.81
N VAL A 207 8.69 8.60 -8.38
CA VAL A 207 8.98 9.96 -7.90
C VAL A 207 7.80 10.88 -8.14
N GLU A 208 7.16 10.85 -9.30
CA GLU A 208 5.99 11.67 -9.60
C GLU A 208 4.78 11.32 -8.73
N ILE A 209 4.56 10.02 -8.44
CA ILE A 209 3.54 9.58 -7.48
C ILE A 209 3.80 10.20 -6.10
N LEU A 210 5.06 10.22 -5.66
CA LEU A 210 5.44 10.84 -4.39
C LEU A 210 5.22 12.34 -4.39
N ASP A 211 5.58 13.02 -5.47
CA ASP A 211 5.46 14.47 -5.56
C ASP A 211 3.98 14.89 -5.61
N ASP A 212 3.13 14.12 -6.28
CA ASP A 212 1.68 14.32 -6.23
C ASP A 212 1.13 14.14 -4.81
N LEU A 213 1.56 13.10 -4.08
CA LEU A 213 1.14 12.88 -2.70
C LEU A 213 1.60 13.97 -1.73
N LYS A 214 2.78 14.58 -1.95
CA LYS A 214 3.25 15.72 -1.14
C LYS A 214 2.45 17.00 -1.37
N GLY A 215 1.84 17.14 -2.56
CA GLY A 215 1.01 18.28 -2.93
C GLY A 215 -0.44 18.21 -2.41
N ARG A 216 -0.84 17.07 -1.87
CA ARG A 216 -2.17 16.82 -1.29
C ARG A 216 -2.13 16.93 0.22
#